data_f1df29eae83348ad0e340b6ed04bed85
#
_entry.id   f1df29eae83348ad0e340b6ed04bed85
#
_cell.length_a   1.000
_cell.length_b   1.000
_cell.length_c   1.000
_cell.angle_alpha   90.00
_cell.angle_beta   90.00
_cell.angle_gamma   90.00
#
_symmetry.space_group_name_H-M   'P 1'
#
loop_
_entity.id
_entity.type
_entity.pdbx_description
1 polymer ?
#
loop_
_entity_poly.entity_id
_entity_poly.type
_entity_poly.pdbx_seq_one_letter_code
_entity_poly.pdbx_strand_id
1 'polypeptide(L)'
;MLRDVAVAVCDDVSVFELGVVCEVFGIDRSDVGLPRYEFAVCAAEPGPLRTGGGFTIEPAYGLDRLATADLVAVPHWRSADEPPPPALLAALRDVVARGGRVMSVCSGAFVLAAAGLLDGRRATTHWKYAAALAARYPAIDVDPNVLYVDSGPVLTSAGTAAGIDLCLHLVREEHGPAVANAVARRMVVPPHRDGGQAQYVEAPVPEPRRDDLGDVLAWAVEHLDEPLAVDDLAARALMSPRTFARRFRAATGTTPYAWLLHQRTLHAQRLLEAGHGVEEVARRSGFGSAATLREHFARARGTSPRAYQRAFAGR
;
A
#
# COMPACT_ATOMS: atom_id res chain seq x y z
N MET A 1 -21.41 -11.42 -5.69
CA MET A 1 -21.48 -10.00 -6.11
C MET A 1 -21.67 -9.17 -4.86
N LEU A 2 -20.78 -8.26 -4.61
CA LEU A 2 -20.73 -7.40 -3.44
C LEU A 2 -21.92 -6.43 -3.43
N ARG A 3 -22.71 -6.44 -2.34
CA ARG A 3 -23.88 -5.55 -2.16
C ARG A 3 -23.91 -4.87 -0.80
N ASP A 4 -23.44 -5.56 0.23
CA ASP A 4 -23.48 -5.11 1.62
C ASP A 4 -22.04 -4.97 2.15
N VAL A 5 -21.66 -3.74 2.52
CA VAL A 5 -20.32 -3.39 3.01
C VAL A 5 -20.44 -2.79 4.40
N ALA A 6 -19.70 -3.34 5.34
CA ALA A 6 -19.61 -2.80 6.69
C ALA A 6 -18.17 -2.42 7.04
N VAL A 7 -18.02 -1.42 7.89
CA VAL A 7 -16.72 -1.00 8.42
C VAL A 7 -16.74 -1.15 9.92
N ALA A 8 -15.88 -2.00 10.47
CA ALA A 8 -15.72 -2.16 11.92
C ALA A 8 -14.68 -1.18 12.44
N VAL A 9 -15.07 -0.30 13.33
CA VAL A 9 -14.21 0.72 13.95
C VAL A 9 -14.11 0.55 15.45
N CYS A 10 -12.91 0.80 15.96
CA CYS A 10 -12.58 0.82 17.40
C CYS A 10 -12.21 2.24 17.82
N ASP A 11 -12.07 2.48 19.11
CA ASP A 11 -11.57 3.76 19.63
C ASP A 11 -10.20 4.12 19.05
N ASP A 12 -9.87 5.40 18.97
CA ASP A 12 -8.71 5.99 18.27
C ASP A 12 -8.78 5.79 16.74
N VAL A 13 -9.96 6.06 16.16
CA VAL A 13 -10.23 5.85 14.73
C VAL A 13 -9.28 6.66 13.87
N SER A 14 -8.60 6.01 12.94
CA SER A 14 -7.88 6.71 11.86
C SER A 14 -8.87 7.26 10.85
N VAL A 15 -8.98 8.59 10.80
CA VAL A 15 -9.99 9.30 9.97
C VAL A 15 -9.76 9.04 8.48
N PHE A 16 -8.48 9.01 8.06
CA PHE A 16 -8.17 8.83 6.64
C PHE A 16 -8.52 7.41 6.17
N GLU A 17 -8.12 6.39 6.91
CA GLU A 17 -8.39 5.00 6.56
C GLU A 17 -9.90 4.68 6.58
N LEU A 18 -10.64 5.20 7.55
CA LEU A 18 -12.09 5.13 7.56
C LEU A 18 -12.68 5.87 6.35
N GLY A 19 -12.20 7.09 6.10
CA GLY A 19 -12.64 7.93 4.99
C GLY A 19 -12.45 7.27 3.62
N VAL A 20 -11.38 6.53 3.41
CA VAL A 20 -11.12 5.78 2.16
C VAL A 20 -12.25 4.77 1.89
N VAL A 21 -12.63 4.00 2.88
CA VAL A 21 -13.70 2.98 2.72
C VAL A 21 -15.07 3.64 2.55
N CYS A 22 -15.35 4.69 3.33
CA CYS A 22 -16.58 5.48 3.19
C CYS A 22 -16.68 6.13 1.80
N GLU A 23 -15.58 6.68 1.30
CA GLU A 23 -15.53 7.35 0.00
C GLU A 23 -15.81 6.39 -1.15
N VAL A 24 -15.25 5.17 -1.12
CA VAL A 24 -15.44 4.21 -2.21
C VAL A 24 -16.80 3.52 -2.14
N PHE A 25 -17.23 3.06 -0.97
CA PHE A 25 -18.39 2.20 -0.83
C PHE A 25 -19.61 2.89 -0.22
N GLY A 26 -19.43 4.00 0.53
CA GLY A 26 -20.51 4.69 1.21
C GLY A 26 -21.22 5.77 0.37
N ILE A 27 -20.61 6.22 -0.74
CA ILE A 27 -21.17 7.26 -1.60
C ILE A 27 -21.88 6.64 -2.80
N ASP A 28 -23.10 7.10 -3.08
CA ASP A 28 -23.84 6.71 -4.28
C ASP A 28 -23.13 7.21 -5.55
N ARG A 29 -22.71 6.27 -6.38
CA ARG A 29 -22.07 6.49 -7.68
C ARG A 29 -22.75 5.70 -8.80
N SER A 30 -24.05 5.46 -8.66
CA SER A 30 -24.85 4.72 -9.64
C SER A 30 -24.83 5.36 -11.03
N ASP A 31 -24.62 6.68 -11.11
CA ASP A 31 -24.48 7.45 -12.34
C ASP A 31 -23.22 7.10 -13.17
N VAL A 32 -22.24 6.45 -12.57
CA VAL A 32 -21.03 5.94 -13.29
C VAL A 32 -21.00 4.40 -13.34
N GLY A 33 -22.10 3.76 -13.04
CA GLY A 33 -22.28 2.30 -13.13
C GLY A 33 -21.83 1.53 -11.90
N LEU A 34 -21.45 2.20 -10.80
CA LEU A 34 -21.23 1.55 -9.52
C LEU A 34 -22.59 1.38 -8.83
N PRO A 35 -23.03 0.14 -8.50
CA PRO A 35 -24.28 -0.04 -7.77
C PRO A 35 -24.18 0.61 -6.38
N ARG A 36 -25.30 1.10 -5.88
CA ARG A 36 -25.36 1.58 -4.50
C ARG A 36 -25.22 0.37 -3.57
N TYR A 37 -24.24 0.44 -2.67
CA TYR A 37 -24.06 -0.54 -1.62
C TYR A 37 -24.95 -0.22 -0.41
N GLU A 38 -25.42 -1.27 0.26
CA GLU A 38 -25.84 -1.17 1.65
C GLU A 38 -24.56 -0.95 2.46
N PHE A 39 -24.42 0.24 3.07
CA PHE A 39 -23.18 0.64 3.74
C PHE A 39 -23.42 0.97 5.20
N ALA A 40 -22.58 0.43 6.10
CA ALA A 40 -22.67 0.69 7.52
C ALA A 40 -21.31 0.88 8.18
N VAL A 41 -21.18 1.87 9.06
CA VAL A 41 -20.07 2.00 10.01
C VAL A 41 -20.54 1.43 11.34
N CYS A 42 -19.79 0.47 11.88
CA CYS A 42 -20.15 -0.33 13.05
C CYS A 42 -19.15 -0.14 14.18
N ALA A 43 -19.61 0.25 15.36
CA ALA A 43 -18.77 0.35 16.53
C ALA A 43 -18.44 -1.05 17.09
N ALA A 44 -17.15 -1.34 17.26
CA ALA A 44 -16.70 -2.56 17.93
C ALA A 44 -16.54 -2.37 19.46
N GLU A 45 -16.64 -1.14 19.94
CA GLU A 45 -16.53 -0.76 21.36
C GLU A 45 -17.68 0.18 21.72
N PRO A 46 -18.12 0.21 22.97
CA PRO A 46 -19.26 1.03 23.39
C PRO A 46 -18.91 2.52 23.48
N GLY A 47 -19.93 3.36 23.26
CA GLY A 47 -19.87 4.83 23.41
C GLY A 47 -19.34 5.54 22.19
N PRO A 48 -19.21 6.88 22.26
CA PRO A 48 -18.55 7.68 21.24
C PRO A 48 -17.08 7.30 21.08
N LEU A 49 -16.63 7.05 19.86
CA LEU A 49 -15.26 6.66 19.55
C LEU A 49 -14.43 7.90 19.26
N ARG A 50 -13.28 8.02 19.90
CA ARG A 50 -12.32 9.08 19.64
C ARG A 50 -11.65 8.85 18.28
N THR A 51 -11.21 9.92 17.66
CA THR A 51 -10.43 9.89 16.44
C THR A 51 -9.04 10.47 16.67
N GLY A 52 -8.07 10.07 15.87
CA GLY A 52 -6.75 10.71 15.83
C GLY A 52 -6.80 12.19 15.39
N GLY A 53 -7.94 12.66 14.86
CA GLY A 53 -8.16 14.05 14.44
C GLY A 53 -8.70 14.99 15.52
N GLY A 54 -8.88 14.52 16.76
CA GLY A 54 -9.32 15.36 17.89
C GLY A 54 -10.83 15.59 17.97
N PHE A 55 -11.63 14.79 17.31
CA PHE A 55 -13.10 14.74 17.43
C PHE A 55 -13.57 13.32 17.69
N THR A 56 -14.86 13.14 17.98
CA THR A 56 -15.48 11.83 18.16
C THR A 56 -16.43 11.49 17.06
N ILE A 57 -16.64 10.19 16.80
CA ILE A 57 -17.70 9.67 15.95
C ILE A 57 -18.60 8.76 16.78
N GLU A 58 -19.89 8.69 16.40
CA GLU A 58 -20.87 7.82 17.00
C GLU A 58 -21.53 6.98 15.90
N PRO A 59 -20.98 5.77 15.60
CA PRO A 59 -21.56 4.88 14.61
C PRO A 59 -22.97 4.45 15.00
N ALA A 60 -23.90 4.41 14.03
CA ALA A 60 -25.28 4.04 14.27
C ALA A 60 -25.48 2.53 14.54
N TYR A 61 -24.48 1.69 14.23
CA TYR A 61 -24.57 0.23 14.30
C TYR A 61 -23.48 -0.35 15.20
N GLY A 62 -23.78 -1.51 15.79
CA GLY A 62 -22.83 -2.36 16.51
C GLY A 62 -22.32 -3.51 15.65
N LEU A 63 -21.61 -4.46 16.28
CA LEU A 63 -21.02 -5.62 15.62
C LEU A 63 -22.05 -6.61 15.05
N ASP A 64 -23.28 -6.61 15.55
CA ASP A 64 -24.39 -7.41 15.03
C ASP A 64 -24.67 -7.13 13.56
N ARG A 65 -24.45 -5.90 13.11
CA ARG A 65 -24.63 -5.49 11.72
C ARG A 65 -23.64 -6.18 10.76
N LEU A 66 -22.50 -6.69 11.24
CA LEU A 66 -21.53 -7.42 10.43
C LEU A 66 -22.07 -8.77 9.94
N ALA A 67 -23.09 -9.32 10.57
CA ALA A 67 -23.64 -10.64 10.26
C ALA A 67 -24.23 -10.75 8.85
N THR A 68 -24.63 -9.66 8.21
CA THR A 68 -25.17 -9.63 6.84
C THR A 68 -24.18 -9.15 5.79
N ALA A 69 -23.09 -8.50 6.19
CA ALA A 69 -22.17 -7.86 5.26
C ALA A 69 -21.42 -8.86 4.35
N ASP A 70 -21.37 -8.60 3.05
CA ASP A 70 -20.58 -9.38 2.09
C ASP A 70 -19.09 -9.06 2.24
N LEU A 71 -18.76 -7.81 2.63
CA LEU A 71 -17.43 -7.33 2.89
C LEU A 71 -17.38 -6.56 4.22
N VAL A 72 -16.44 -6.93 5.09
CA VAL A 72 -16.14 -6.15 6.29
C VAL A 72 -14.75 -5.55 6.18
N ALA A 73 -14.65 -4.23 6.30
CA ALA A 73 -13.39 -3.50 6.36
C ALA A 73 -12.98 -3.19 7.81
N VAL A 74 -11.71 -3.40 8.14
CA VAL A 74 -11.08 -2.97 9.39
C VAL A 74 -10.03 -1.93 9.05
N PRO A 75 -10.34 -0.63 9.19
CA PRO A 75 -9.48 0.44 8.68
C PRO A 75 -8.24 0.67 9.52
N HIS A 76 -8.30 0.38 10.83
CA HIS A 76 -7.23 0.73 11.76
C HIS A 76 -7.26 -0.14 13.02
N TRP A 77 -6.11 -0.27 13.68
CA TRP A 77 -5.96 -0.74 15.04
C TRP A 77 -4.95 0.12 15.79
N ARG A 78 -5.30 0.58 16.99
CA ARG A 78 -4.57 1.62 17.74
C ARG A 78 -3.20 1.19 18.28
N SER A 79 -3.03 -0.09 18.59
CA SER A 79 -1.76 -0.58 19.16
C SER A 79 -1.48 -2.03 18.79
N ALA A 80 -0.26 -2.30 18.31
CA ALA A 80 0.19 -3.67 18.07
C ALA A 80 0.22 -4.52 19.36
N ASP A 81 0.37 -3.90 20.53
CA ASP A 81 0.52 -4.59 21.82
C ASP A 81 -0.81 -4.85 22.52
N GLU A 82 -1.87 -4.17 22.12
CA GLU A 82 -3.20 -4.32 22.70
C GLU A 82 -4.01 -5.38 21.94
N PRO A 83 -4.64 -6.35 22.63
CA PRO A 83 -5.49 -7.32 21.95
C PRO A 83 -6.81 -6.67 21.52
N PRO A 84 -7.26 -6.92 20.26
CA PRO A 84 -8.58 -6.46 19.82
C PRO A 84 -9.73 -7.12 20.60
N PRO A 85 -10.91 -6.47 20.65
CA PRO A 85 -12.08 -7.00 21.36
C PRO A 85 -12.44 -8.42 20.87
N PRO A 86 -12.61 -9.41 21.78
CA PRO A 86 -12.94 -10.78 21.40
C PRO A 86 -14.21 -10.90 20.54
N ALA A 87 -15.19 -10.05 20.78
CA ALA A 87 -16.43 -10.00 20.01
C ALA A 87 -16.19 -9.60 18.54
N LEU A 88 -15.28 -8.64 18.30
CA LEU A 88 -14.88 -8.26 16.95
C LEU A 88 -14.18 -9.43 16.23
N LEU A 89 -13.26 -10.11 16.94
CA LEU A 89 -12.54 -11.25 16.35
C LEU A 89 -13.50 -12.40 15.98
N ALA A 90 -14.50 -12.67 16.82
CA ALA A 90 -15.52 -13.66 16.54
C ALA A 90 -16.37 -13.26 15.32
N ALA A 91 -16.87 -12.02 15.29
CA ALA A 91 -17.68 -11.53 14.18
C ALA A 91 -16.94 -11.61 12.82
N LEU A 92 -15.64 -11.27 12.78
CA LEU A 92 -14.84 -11.37 11.55
C LEU A 92 -14.66 -12.81 11.09
N ARG A 93 -14.44 -13.75 12.01
CA ARG A 93 -14.40 -15.20 11.67
C ARG A 93 -15.71 -15.69 11.10
N ASP A 94 -16.84 -15.27 11.69
CA ASP A 94 -18.18 -15.65 11.23
C ASP A 94 -18.47 -15.09 9.83
N VAL A 95 -18.01 -13.87 9.51
CA VAL A 95 -18.11 -13.31 8.15
C VAL A 95 -17.40 -14.20 7.14
N VAL A 96 -16.16 -14.61 7.41
CA VAL A 96 -15.39 -15.48 6.51
C VAL A 96 -16.00 -16.88 6.44
N ALA A 97 -16.43 -17.44 7.57
CA ALA A 97 -17.03 -18.79 7.64
C ALA A 97 -18.30 -18.92 6.79
N ARG A 98 -19.11 -17.87 6.67
CA ARG A 98 -20.31 -17.84 5.82
C ARG A 98 -20.04 -17.45 4.36
N GLY A 99 -18.78 -17.29 3.96
CA GLY A 99 -18.36 -16.96 2.59
C GLY A 99 -18.26 -15.46 2.29
N GLY A 100 -18.37 -14.60 3.29
CA GLY A 100 -18.05 -13.18 3.17
C GLY A 100 -16.55 -12.92 3.07
N ARG A 101 -16.17 -11.68 2.72
CA ARG A 101 -14.79 -11.22 2.62
C ARG A 101 -14.47 -10.25 3.75
N VAL A 102 -13.22 -10.21 4.16
CA VAL A 102 -12.72 -9.21 5.11
C VAL A 102 -11.51 -8.51 4.52
N MET A 103 -11.41 -7.20 4.77
CA MET A 103 -10.24 -6.42 4.35
C MET A 103 -9.69 -5.59 5.49
N SER A 104 -8.39 -5.40 5.50
CA SER A 104 -7.74 -4.45 6.40
C SER A 104 -7.03 -3.34 5.65
N VAL A 105 -7.02 -2.17 6.28
CA VAL A 105 -6.22 -1.02 5.84
C VAL A 105 -5.20 -0.74 6.94
N CYS A 106 -3.94 -0.47 6.58
CA CYS A 106 -2.89 -0.08 7.52
C CYS A 106 -2.74 -1.09 8.69
N SER A 107 -2.78 -0.62 9.94
CA SER A 107 -2.68 -1.43 11.16
C SER A 107 -3.90 -2.33 11.42
N GLY A 108 -4.99 -2.19 10.69
CA GLY A 108 -6.13 -3.13 10.76
C GLY A 108 -5.73 -4.59 10.52
N ALA A 109 -4.59 -4.83 9.88
CA ALA A 109 -4.02 -6.17 9.70
C ALA A 109 -3.77 -6.92 11.03
N PHE A 110 -3.47 -6.20 12.12
CA PHE A 110 -3.31 -6.81 13.45
C PHE A 110 -4.61 -7.44 13.96
N VAL A 111 -5.76 -6.84 13.63
CA VAL A 111 -7.07 -7.40 14.00
C VAL A 111 -7.34 -8.69 13.24
N LEU A 112 -7.07 -8.72 11.94
CA LEU A 112 -7.23 -9.93 11.12
C LEU A 112 -6.25 -11.03 11.55
N ALA A 113 -5.01 -10.65 11.90
CA ALA A 113 -4.01 -11.58 12.44
C ALA A 113 -4.46 -12.16 13.80
N ALA A 114 -4.94 -11.33 14.72
CA ALA A 114 -5.47 -11.78 16.01
C ALA A 114 -6.71 -12.68 15.87
N ALA A 115 -7.49 -12.51 14.81
CA ALA A 115 -8.59 -13.39 14.47
C ALA A 115 -8.14 -14.74 13.87
N GLY A 116 -6.83 -14.94 13.58
CA GLY A 116 -6.29 -16.13 12.90
C GLY A 116 -6.61 -16.19 11.41
N LEU A 117 -7.12 -15.10 10.84
CA LEU A 117 -7.56 -15.06 9.44
C LEU A 117 -6.40 -14.90 8.44
N LEU A 118 -5.21 -14.56 8.91
CA LEU A 118 -4.01 -14.39 8.08
C LEU A 118 -3.04 -15.57 8.17
N ASP A 119 -3.28 -16.56 9.03
CA ASP A 119 -2.39 -17.70 9.23
C ASP A 119 -2.19 -18.50 7.93
N GLY A 120 -0.93 -18.76 7.57
CA GLY A 120 -0.55 -19.43 6.34
C GLY A 120 -0.79 -18.65 5.05
N ARG A 121 -1.14 -17.37 5.15
CA ARG A 121 -1.40 -16.49 4.01
C ARG A 121 -0.32 -15.44 3.85
N ARG A 122 -0.14 -14.96 2.61
CA ARG A 122 0.60 -13.73 2.33
C ARG A 122 -0.28 -12.54 2.71
N ALA A 123 0.30 -11.57 3.41
CA ALA A 123 -0.39 -10.37 3.85
C ALA A 123 0.55 -9.15 3.83
N THR A 124 -0.01 -7.96 3.87
CA THR A 124 0.75 -6.72 4.06
C THR A 124 0.10 -5.82 5.09
N THR A 125 0.85 -4.87 5.56
CA THR A 125 0.43 -3.76 6.42
C THR A 125 1.28 -2.54 6.07
N HIS A 126 1.04 -1.41 6.72
CA HIS A 126 1.92 -0.26 6.57
C HIS A 126 3.37 -0.65 6.93
N TRP A 127 4.32 -0.23 6.11
CA TRP A 127 5.75 -0.58 6.24
C TRP A 127 6.28 -0.41 7.67
N LYS A 128 5.85 0.64 8.37
CA LYS A 128 6.22 0.94 9.76
C LYS A 128 5.87 -0.21 10.73
N TYR A 129 4.82 -0.96 10.43
CA TYR A 129 4.30 -2.02 11.30
C TYR A 129 4.63 -3.43 10.81
N ALA A 130 5.17 -3.59 9.61
CA ALA A 130 5.39 -4.90 8.99
C ALA A 130 6.30 -5.81 9.83
N ALA A 131 7.40 -5.28 10.36
CA ALA A 131 8.31 -6.04 11.21
C ALA A 131 7.63 -6.49 12.52
N ALA A 132 6.82 -5.64 13.15
CA ALA A 132 6.08 -5.97 14.36
C ALA A 132 5.00 -7.03 14.09
N LEU A 133 4.29 -6.93 12.96
CA LEU A 133 3.29 -7.91 12.55
C LEU A 133 3.94 -9.29 12.32
N ALA A 134 5.04 -9.36 11.59
CA ALA A 134 5.77 -10.60 11.32
C ALA A 134 6.34 -11.23 12.61
N ALA A 135 6.88 -10.43 13.52
CA ALA A 135 7.41 -10.93 14.78
C ALA A 135 6.33 -11.49 15.70
N ARG A 136 5.15 -10.84 15.74
CA ARG A 136 4.04 -11.24 16.62
C ARG A 136 3.24 -12.43 16.07
N TYR A 137 3.15 -12.56 14.74
CA TYR A 137 2.36 -13.59 14.06
C TYR A 137 3.23 -14.33 13.04
N PRO A 138 4.13 -15.22 13.48
CA PRO A 138 5.11 -15.87 12.59
C PRO A 138 4.50 -16.85 11.57
N ALA A 139 3.22 -17.20 11.72
CA ALA A 139 2.48 -18.00 10.73
C ALA A 139 2.07 -17.19 9.49
N ILE A 140 2.25 -15.87 9.47
CA ILE A 140 1.87 -14.98 8.38
C ILE A 140 3.10 -14.68 7.51
N ASP A 141 2.96 -14.82 6.18
CA ASP A 141 3.96 -14.37 5.21
C ASP A 141 3.77 -12.86 4.96
N VAL A 142 4.42 -12.04 5.81
CA VAL A 142 4.28 -10.58 5.75
C VAL A 142 5.21 -10.00 4.69
N ASP A 143 4.64 -9.39 3.65
CA ASP A 143 5.37 -8.68 2.61
C ASP A 143 5.26 -7.15 2.80
N PRO A 144 6.34 -6.49 3.25
CA PRO A 144 6.35 -5.04 3.46
C PRO A 144 6.48 -4.23 2.17
N ASN A 145 6.74 -4.88 1.02
CA ASN A 145 7.11 -4.20 -0.22
C ASN A 145 5.95 -4.07 -1.22
N VAL A 146 4.71 -4.36 -0.80
CA VAL A 146 3.54 -4.34 -1.69
C VAL A 146 2.48 -3.37 -1.18
N LEU A 147 1.67 -2.82 -2.08
CA LEU A 147 0.59 -1.90 -1.71
C LEU A 147 -0.58 -2.65 -1.07
N TYR A 148 -0.94 -3.78 -1.64
CA TYR A 148 -1.98 -4.66 -1.11
C TYR A 148 -1.76 -6.11 -1.53
N VAL A 149 -2.36 -7.01 -0.78
CA VAL A 149 -2.41 -8.45 -1.05
C VAL A 149 -3.88 -8.86 -1.05
N ASP A 150 -4.29 -9.54 -2.11
CA ASP A 150 -5.55 -10.27 -2.19
C ASP A 150 -5.26 -11.76 -1.99
N SER A 151 -5.75 -12.34 -0.90
CA SER A 151 -5.64 -13.76 -0.56
C SER A 151 -7.01 -14.44 -0.56
N GLY A 152 -7.90 -14.02 -1.45
CA GLY A 152 -9.25 -14.55 -1.62
C GLY A 152 -10.23 -13.96 -0.60
N PRO A 153 -10.66 -14.69 0.45
CA PRO A 153 -11.61 -14.15 1.41
C PRO A 153 -11.02 -13.06 2.30
N VAL A 154 -9.70 -12.91 2.32
CA VAL A 154 -8.99 -11.98 3.20
C VAL A 154 -8.06 -11.10 2.38
N LEU A 155 -8.21 -9.78 2.51
CA LEU A 155 -7.41 -8.80 1.80
C LEU A 155 -6.70 -7.88 2.81
N THR A 156 -5.51 -7.43 2.46
CA THR A 156 -4.74 -6.51 3.31
C THR A 156 -4.09 -5.42 2.48
N SER A 157 -4.00 -4.20 3.00
CA SER A 157 -3.29 -3.10 2.33
C SER A 157 -2.36 -2.35 3.27
N ALA A 158 -1.36 -1.71 2.67
CA ALA A 158 -0.40 -0.87 3.35
C ALA A 158 -0.99 0.38 4.02
N GLY A 159 -2.25 0.67 3.75
CA GLY A 159 -2.92 1.84 4.31
C GLY A 159 -2.67 3.12 3.53
N THR A 160 -3.22 4.23 4.03
CA THR A 160 -3.21 5.53 3.36
C THR A 160 -3.67 5.42 1.89
N ALA A 161 -2.91 5.95 0.94
CA ALA A 161 -3.24 5.87 -0.49
C ALA A 161 -3.34 4.43 -1.03
N ALA A 162 -2.63 3.46 -0.45
CA ALA A 162 -2.74 2.04 -0.84
C ALA A 162 -4.08 1.41 -0.43
N GLY A 163 -4.77 1.98 0.57
CA GLY A 163 -6.15 1.62 0.89
C GLY A 163 -7.11 1.93 -0.25
N ILE A 164 -6.91 3.06 -0.94
CA ILE A 164 -7.68 3.43 -2.14
C ILE A 164 -7.46 2.40 -3.25
N ASP A 165 -6.20 1.96 -3.46
CA ASP A 165 -5.90 0.97 -4.50
C ASP A 165 -6.57 -0.37 -4.23
N LEU A 166 -6.58 -0.84 -2.97
CA LEU A 166 -7.28 -2.06 -2.60
C LEU A 166 -8.80 -1.94 -2.82
N CYS A 167 -9.41 -0.81 -2.43
CA CYS A 167 -10.83 -0.58 -2.69
C CYS A 167 -11.15 -0.55 -4.19
N LEU A 168 -10.33 0.13 -5.00
CA LEU A 168 -10.49 0.17 -6.45
C LEU A 168 -10.23 -1.20 -7.11
N HIS A 169 -9.33 -2.02 -6.55
CA HIS A 169 -9.13 -3.41 -6.97
C HIS A 169 -10.42 -4.22 -6.78
N LEU A 170 -11.04 -4.14 -5.61
CA LEU A 170 -12.34 -4.79 -5.34
C LEU A 170 -13.44 -4.33 -6.30
N VAL A 171 -13.58 -3.02 -6.52
CA VAL A 171 -14.54 -2.48 -7.50
C VAL A 171 -14.25 -3.01 -8.91
N ARG A 172 -12.99 -3.15 -9.28
CA ARG A 172 -12.56 -3.68 -10.59
C ARG A 172 -12.91 -5.14 -10.76
N GLU A 173 -12.71 -5.96 -9.73
CA GLU A 173 -13.08 -7.37 -9.74
C GLU A 173 -14.60 -7.56 -9.85
N GLU A 174 -15.36 -6.81 -9.08
CA GLU A 174 -16.83 -6.96 -8.99
C GLU A 174 -17.58 -6.33 -10.17
N HIS A 175 -17.12 -5.18 -10.66
CA HIS A 175 -17.87 -4.35 -11.63
C HIS A 175 -17.10 -4.04 -12.91
N GLY A 176 -15.88 -4.54 -13.01
CA GLY A 176 -15.01 -4.38 -14.19
C GLY A 176 -14.21 -3.08 -14.24
N PRO A 177 -13.24 -3.01 -15.16
CA PRO A 177 -12.26 -1.92 -15.22
C PRO A 177 -12.89 -0.57 -15.58
N ALA A 178 -13.96 -0.53 -16.34
CA ALA A 178 -14.61 0.72 -16.74
C ALA A 178 -15.20 1.46 -15.55
N VAL A 179 -15.90 0.74 -14.66
CA VAL A 179 -16.50 1.29 -13.45
C VAL A 179 -15.41 1.73 -12.47
N ALA A 180 -14.39 0.88 -12.22
CA ALA A 180 -13.28 1.23 -11.34
C ALA A 180 -12.54 2.50 -11.82
N ASN A 181 -12.31 2.64 -13.14
CA ASN A 181 -11.69 3.83 -13.72
C ASN A 181 -12.58 5.08 -13.58
N ALA A 182 -13.90 4.93 -13.65
CA ALA A 182 -14.83 6.06 -13.44
C ALA A 182 -14.82 6.52 -11.97
N VAL A 183 -14.80 5.59 -11.01
CA VAL A 183 -14.67 5.89 -9.58
C VAL A 183 -13.33 6.57 -9.30
N ALA A 184 -12.21 6.02 -9.77
CA ALA A 184 -10.88 6.58 -9.60
C ALA A 184 -10.78 8.03 -10.12
N ARG A 185 -11.40 8.30 -11.26
CA ARG A 185 -11.44 9.64 -11.86
C ARG A 185 -12.17 10.66 -10.98
N ARG A 186 -13.29 10.24 -10.33
CA ARG A 186 -13.99 11.09 -9.38
C ARG A 186 -13.22 11.34 -8.10
N MET A 187 -12.43 10.37 -7.67
CA MET A 187 -11.55 10.50 -6.51
C MET A 187 -10.25 11.25 -6.83
N VAL A 188 -10.04 11.62 -8.11
CA VAL A 188 -8.81 12.30 -8.60
C VAL A 188 -7.55 11.47 -8.29
N VAL A 189 -7.65 10.16 -8.42
CA VAL A 189 -6.53 9.22 -8.21
C VAL A 189 -6.22 8.43 -9.50
N PRO A 190 -5.01 7.86 -9.63
CA PRO A 190 -4.70 6.97 -10.73
C PRO A 190 -5.70 5.80 -10.81
N PRO A 191 -6.16 5.42 -12.00
CA PRO A 191 -7.21 4.43 -12.14
C PRO A 191 -6.77 3.01 -11.74
N HIS A 192 -5.48 2.76 -11.71
CA HIS A 192 -4.92 1.47 -11.30
C HIS A 192 -3.48 1.63 -10.83
N ARG A 193 -3.19 1.08 -9.66
CA ARG A 193 -1.84 0.73 -9.22
C ARG A 193 -1.84 -0.76 -8.91
N ASP A 194 -0.81 -1.47 -9.41
CA ASP A 194 -0.63 -2.89 -9.11
C ASP A 194 -0.32 -3.09 -7.62
N GLY A 195 -0.99 -4.04 -6.98
CA GLY A 195 -0.76 -4.38 -5.58
C GLY A 195 0.70 -4.74 -5.28
N GLY A 196 1.40 -5.33 -6.24
CA GLY A 196 2.82 -5.65 -6.15
C GLY A 196 3.77 -4.45 -6.26
N GLN A 197 3.27 -3.21 -6.44
CA GLN A 197 4.13 -2.02 -6.37
C GLN A 197 4.63 -1.80 -4.94
N ALA A 198 5.91 -1.41 -4.83
CA ALA A 198 6.51 -1.10 -3.54
C ALA A 198 5.79 0.08 -2.85
N GLN A 199 5.60 -0.04 -1.54
CA GLN A 199 5.24 1.09 -0.69
C GLN A 199 6.32 2.17 -0.82
N TYR A 200 5.93 3.44 -0.62
CA TYR A 200 6.92 4.50 -0.42
C TYR A 200 7.54 4.33 0.97
N VAL A 201 8.48 3.40 1.05
CA VAL A 201 9.33 3.29 2.23
C VAL A 201 10.38 4.39 2.08
N GLU A 202 10.55 5.26 3.07
CA GLU A 202 11.86 5.87 3.26
C GLU A 202 12.82 4.70 3.31
N ALA A 203 13.71 4.61 2.32
CA ALA A 203 14.86 3.73 2.49
C ALA A 203 15.44 4.13 3.85
N PRO A 204 15.56 3.22 4.83
CA PRO A 204 16.18 3.58 6.07
C PRO A 204 17.51 4.18 5.68
N VAL A 205 17.70 5.47 5.94
CA VAL A 205 19.04 6.03 6.01
C VAL A 205 19.62 5.23 7.17
N PRO A 206 20.55 4.30 6.91
CA PRO A 206 21.13 3.53 8.00
C PRO A 206 21.73 4.59 8.93
N GLU A 207 21.33 4.60 10.20
CA GLU A 207 22.15 5.27 11.20
C GLU A 207 23.59 4.81 10.95
N PRO A 208 24.58 5.71 11.00
CA PRO A 208 25.94 5.39 10.60
C PRO A 208 26.56 4.41 11.59
N ARG A 209 26.14 3.15 11.49
CA ARG A 209 27.03 2.05 11.84
C ARG A 209 28.07 2.04 10.72
N ARG A 210 29.32 2.12 11.07
CA ARG A 210 30.48 2.01 10.17
C ARG A 210 30.41 0.72 9.32
N ASP A 211 29.48 0.70 8.37
CA ASP A 211 29.33 -0.34 7.35
C ASP A 211 29.47 0.36 6.01
N ASP A 212 30.48 -0.05 5.26
CA ASP A 212 30.87 0.44 3.92
C ASP A 212 29.69 0.53 2.92
N LEU A 213 28.54 -0.05 3.24
CA LEU A 213 27.35 -0.08 2.39
C LEU A 213 26.56 1.24 2.41
N GLY A 214 26.45 1.92 3.56
CA GLY A 214 25.72 3.18 3.69
C GLY A 214 26.33 4.28 2.83
N ASP A 215 27.66 4.39 2.86
CA ASP A 215 28.40 5.37 2.07
C ASP A 215 28.28 5.09 0.57
N VAL A 216 28.26 3.82 0.17
CA VAL A 216 28.09 3.42 -1.23
C VAL A 216 26.66 3.72 -1.73
N LEU A 217 25.65 3.53 -0.90
CA LEU A 217 24.26 3.86 -1.25
C LEU A 217 24.06 5.37 -1.39
N ALA A 218 24.56 6.17 -0.46
CA ALA A 218 24.52 7.62 -0.53
C ALA A 218 25.21 8.13 -1.79
N TRP A 219 26.43 7.65 -2.05
CA TRP A 219 27.16 7.98 -3.26
C TRP A 219 26.41 7.61 -4.54
N ALA A 220 25.80 6.42 -4.60
CA ALA A 220 25.05 5.98 -5.77
C ALA A 220 23.84 6.87 -6.06
N VAL A 221 23.18 7.42 -5.02
CA VAL A 221 22.06 8.37 -5.19
C VAL A 221 22.54 9.71 -5.77
N GLU A 222 23.73 10.15 -5.42
CA GLU A 222 24.33 11.40 -5.93
C GLU A 222 24.81 11.27 -7.39
N HIS A 223 25.07 10.03 -7.87
CA HIS A 223 25.64 9.73 -9.18
C HIS A 223 24.69 8.92 -10.08
N LEU A 224 23.37 9.09 -9.90
CA LEU A 224 22.36 8.33 -10.66
C LEU A 224 22.38 8.59 -12.17
N ASP A 225 22.90 9.73 -12.59
CA ASP A 225 23.08 10.15 -13.99
C ASP A 225 24.24 9.41 -14.68
N GLU A 226 25.13 8.80 -13.92
CA GLU A 226 26.27 8.04 -14.45
C GLU A 226 25.86 6.60 -14.83
N PRO A 227 26.60 5.95 -15.74
CA PRO A 227 26.38 4.54 -16.10
C PRO A 227 26.86 3.62 -14.97
N LEU A 228 26.08 3.54 -13.87
CA LEU A 228 26.38 2.69 -12.73
C LEU A 228 25.95 1.25 -12.98
N ALA A 229 26.90 0.32 -12.91
CA ALA A 229 26.64 -1.12 -12.83
C ALA A 229 26.69 -1.61 -11.37
N VAL A 230 26.09 -2.77 -11.10
CA VAL A 230 26.13 -3.40 -9.77
C VAL A 230 27.58 -3.72 -9.36
N ASP A 231 28.42 -4.06 -10.32
CA ASP A 231 29.83 -4.38 -10.09
C ASP A 231 30.64 -3.15 -9.65
N ASP A 232 30.27 -1.95 -10.14
CA ASP A 232 30.89 -0.69 -9.70
C ASP A 232 30.56 -0.40 -8.23
N LEU A 233 29.32 -0.64 -7.83
CA LEU A 233 28.88 -0.51 -6.44
C LEU A 233 29.58 -1.52 -5.53
N ALA A 234 29.77 -2.76 -6.00
CA ALA A 234 30.48 -3.79 -5.27
C ALA A 234 31.96 -3.46 -5.09
N ALA A 235 32.60 -2.97 -6.15
CA ALA A 235 34.01 -2.52 -6.12
C ALA A 235 34.18 -1.37 -5.13
N ARG A 236 33.27 -0.39 -5.14
CA ARG A 236 33.30 0.75 -4.22
C ARG A 236 33.11 0.33 -2.76
N ALA A 237 32.30 -0.71 -2.53
CA ALA A 237 32.11 -1.34 -1.21
C ALA A 237 33.27 -2.23 -0.80
N LEU A 238 34.31 -2.35 -1.61
CA LEU A 238 35.46 -3.27 -1.43
C LEU A 238 35.00 -4.74 -1.25
N MET A 239 33.93 -5.13 -1.97
CA MET A 239 33.32 -6.45 -1.90
C MET A 239 33.32 -7.13 -3.27
N SER A 240 33.30 -8.48 -3.26
CA SER A 240 32.96 -9.20 -4.49
C SER A 240 31.49 -8.98 -4.84
N PRO A 241 31.07 -9.01 -6.13
CA PRO A 241 29.67 -8.82 -6.54
C PRO A 241 28.69 -9.74 -5.80
N ARG A 242 29.09 -11.00 -5.56
CA ARG A 242 28.28 -11.97 -4.80
C ARG A 242 28.09 -11.57 -3.33
N THR A 243 29.18 -11.11 -2.68
CA THR A 243 29.12 -10.67 -1.27
C THR A 243 28.31 -9.40 -1.14
N PHE A 244 28.50 -8.46 -2.06
CA PHE A 244 27.76 -7.21 -2.13
C PHE A 244 26.26 -7.49 -2.30
N ALA A 245 25.83 -8.27 -3.30
CA ALA A 245 24.43 -8.60 -3.55
C ALA A 245 23.76 -9.27 -2.34
N ARG A 246 24.47 -10.18 -1.65
CA ARG A 246 23.96 -10.83 -0.44
C ARG A 246 23.77 -9.86 0.72
N ARG A 247 24.79 -9.03 1.03
CA ARG A 247 24.72 -8.02 2.11
C ARG A 247 23.72 -6.93 1.78
N PHE A 248 23.70 -6.48 0.53
CA PHE A 248 22.73 -5.51 0.05
C PHE A 248 21.28 -6.00 0.26
N ARG A 249 21.00 -7.24 -0.14
CA ARG A 249 19.65 -7.80 0.04
C ARG A 249 19.30 -7.99 1.52
N ALA A 250 20.24 -8.37 2.36
CA ALA A 250 20.03 -8.47 3.80
C ALA A 250 19.75 -7.10 4.45
N ALA A 251 20.38 -6.02 3.95
CA ALA A 251 20.21 -4.66 4.48
C ALA A 251 18.99 -3.93 3.92
N THR A 252 18.64 -4.17 2.64
CA THR A 252 17.62 -3.37 1.92
C THR A 252 16.36 -4.16 1.55
N GLY A 253 16.35 -5.48 1.73
CA GLY A 253 15.25 -6.36 1.33
C GLY A 253 15.14 -6.60 -0.19
N THR A 254 15.95 -5.93 -1.03
CA THR A 254 15.85 -6.00 -2.49
C THR A 254 17.21 -6.26 -3.14
N THR A 255 17.24 -6.47 -4.46
CA THR A 255 18.50 -6.62 -5.20
C THR A 255 19.13 -5.24 -5.51
N PRO A 256 20.48 -5.13 -5.62
CA PRO A 256 21.13 -3.87 -5.98
C PRO A 256 20.61 -3.26 -7.28
N TYR A 257 20.36 -4.09 -8.29
CA TYR A 257 19.84 -3.64 -9.59
C TYR A 257 18.40 -3.09 -9.47
N ALA A 258 17.51 -3.80 -8.77
CA ALA A 258 16.13 -3.34 -8.56
C ALA A 258 16.08 -2.04 -7.76
N TRP A 259 16.94 -1.91 -6.75
CA TRP A 259 17.08 -0.69 -5.97
C TRP A 259 17.55 0.49 -6.84
N LEU A 260 18.60 0.28 -7.65
CA LEU A 260 19.16 1.32 -8.53
C LEU A 260 18.09 1.80 -9.54
N LEU A 261 17.34 0.86 -10.16
CA LEU A 261 16.24 1.21 -11.06
C LEU A 261 15.15 2.01 -10.34
N HIS A 262 14.86 1.66 -9.09
CA HIS A 262 13.90 2.40 -8.28
C HIS A 262 14.37 3.83 -8.02
N GLN A 263 15.62 4.03 -7.60
CA GLN A 263 16.19 5.38 -7.36
C GLN A 263 16.20 6.21 -8.64
N ARG A 264 16.59 5.62 -9.78
CA ARG A 264 16.53 6.28 -11.10
C ARG A 264 15.11 6.69 -11.48
N THR A 265 14.13 5.84 -11.19
CA THR A 265 12.71 6.15 -11.46
C THR A 265 12.22 7.32 -10.61
N LEU A 266 12.58 7.36 -9.32
CA LEU A 266 12.26 8.47 -8.43
C LEU A 266 12.93 9.78 -8.87
N HIS A 267 14.18 9.70 -9.33
CA HIS A 267 14.88 10.87 -9.86
C HIS A 267 14.26 11.37 -11.17
N ALA A 268 13.92 10.46 -12.08
CA ALA A 268 13.20 10.79 -13.32
C ALA A 268 11.86 11.47 -13.04
N GLN A 269 11.13 11.01 -12.02
CA GLN A 269 9.86 11.58 -11.59
C GLN A 269 10.02 13.05 -11.20
N ARG A 270 10.99 13.35 -10.32
CA ARG A 270 11.29 14.73 -9.90
C ARG A 270 11.67 15.64 -11.07
N LEU A 271 12.44 15.13 -12.01
CA LEU A 271 12.83 15.88 -13.20
C LEU A 271 11.64 16.15 -14.13
N LEU A 272 10.72 15.19 -14.29
CA LEU A 272 9.47 15.37 -15.05
C LEU A 272 8.55 16.40 -14.40
N GLU A 273 8.41 16.37 -13.08
CA GLU A 273 7.65 17.36 -12.29
C GLU A 273 8.25 18.75 -12.39
N ALA A 274 9.59 18.84 -12.49
CA ALA A 274 10.29 20.11 -12.76
C ALA A 274 10.20 20.60 -14.21
N GLY A 275 9.49 19.87 -15.09
CA GLY A 275 9.23 20.29 -16.48
C GLY A 275 10.29 19.90 -17.51
N HIS A 276 11.30 19.11 -17.12
CA HIS A 276 12.36 18.67 -18.06
C HIS A 276 11.83 17.72 -19.14
N GLY A 277 12.33 17.83 -20.36
CA GLY A 277 11.96 16.97 -21.48
C GLY A 277 12.35 15.51 -21.27
N VAL A 278 11.59 14.56 -21.84
CA VAL A 278 11.76 13.11 -21.62
C VAL A 278 13.17 12.61 -21.99
N GLU A 279 13.76 13.14 -23.07
CA GLU A 279 15.12 12.80 -23.52
C GLU A 279 16.17 13.28 -22.51
N GLU A 280 16.01 14.48 -21.99
CA GLU A 280 16.88 15.04 -20.94
C GLU A 280 16.73 14.26 -19.64
N VAL A 281 15.50 13.95 -19.25
CA VAL A 281 15.20 13.15 -18.06
C VAL A 281 15.86 11.78 -18.16
N ALA A 282 15.77 11.09 -19.31
CA ALA A 282 16.39 9.77 -19.50
C ALA A 282 17.91 9.81 -19.28
N ARG A 283 18.57 10.86 -19.76
CA ARG A 283 20.01 11.04 -19.59
C ARG A 283 20.36 11.35 -18.14
N ARG A 284 19.70 12.35 -17.53
CA ARG A 284 19.98 12.82 -16.16
C ARG A 284 19.60 11.84 -15.07
N SER A 285 18.71 10.90 -15.37
CA SER A 285 18.30 9.85 -14.42
C SER A 285 19.02 8.51 -14.68
N GLY A 286 20.02 8.47 -15.56
CA GLY A 286 20.86 7.30 -15.82
C GLY A 286 20.18 6.16 -16.57
N PHE A 287 19.03 6.40 -17.23
CA PHE A 287 18.42 5.42 -18.12
C PHE A 287 19.11 5.36 -19.49
N GLY A 288 19.94 6.34 -19.81
CA GLY A 288 20.69 6.41 -21.06
C GLY A 288 19.85 6.75 -22.28
N SER A 289 18.64 6.20 -22.43
CA SER A 289 17.75 6.49 -23.55
C SER A 289 16.30 6.71 -23.10
N ALA A 290 15.55 7.52 -23.88
CA ALA A 290 14.14 7.73 -23.65
C ALA A 290 13.30 6.44 -23.82
N ALA A 291 13.76 5.48 -24.63
CA ALA A 291 13.09 4.19 -24.79
C ALA A 291 13.18 3.37 -23.50
N THR A 292 14.38 3.27 -22.91
CA THR A 292 14.61 2.58 -21.62
C THR A 292 13.82 3.24 -20.48
N LEU A 293 13.86 4.59 -20.43
CA LEU A 293 13.06 5.33 -19.45
C LEU A 293 11.57 5.02 -19.61
N ARG A 294 11.01 5.05 -20.82
CA ARG A 294 9.58 4.78 -21.03
C ARG A 294 9.18 3.39 -20.55
N GLU A 295 9.98 2.38 -20.86
CA GLU A 295 9.72 1.00 -20.44
C GLU A 295 9.71 0.86 -18.91
N HIS A 296 10.78 1.28 -18.24
CA HIS A 296 10.91 1.15 -16.80
C HIS A 296 9.93 2.03 -16.04
N PHE A 297 9.71 3.26 -16.53
CA PHE A 297 8.77 4.20 -15.91
C PHE A 297 7.32 3.71 -16.03
N ALA A 298 6.92 3.20 -17.22
CA ALA A 298 5.58 2.65 -17.40
C ALA A 298 5.35 1.41 -16.53
N ARG A 299 6.35 0.54 -16.40
CA ARG A 299 6.29 -0.64 -15.51
C ARG A 299 6.17 -0.22 -14.04
N ALA A 300 6.89 0.82 -13.62
CA ALA A 300 6.93 1.25 -12.23
C ALA A 300 5.75 2.17 -11.84
N ARG A 301 5.17 2.91 -12.78
CA ARG A 301 4.16 3.96 -12.52
C ARG A 301 2.82 3.75 -13.24
N GLY A 302 2.70 2.71 -14.06
CA GLY A 302 1.48 2.42 -14.82
C GLY A 302 1.14 3.44 -15.90
N THR A 303 2.02 4.42 -16.15
CA THR A 303 1.79 5.50 -17.13
C THR A 303 3.08 5.91 -17.84
N SER A 304 2.97 6.53 -19.03
CA SER A 304 4.15 7.01 -19.73
C SER A 304 4.75 8.26 -19.08
N PRO A 305 6.08 8.52 -19.19
CA PRO A 305 6.72 9.74 -18.67
C PRO A 305 6.03 11.02 -19.15
N ARG A 306 5.62 11.07 -20.43
CA ARG A 306 4.94 12.24 -20.99
C ARG A 306 3.52 12.42 -20.45
N ALA A 307 2.79 11.35 -20.21
CA ALA A 307 1.46 11.41 -19.60
C ALA A 307 1.56 11.84 -18.14
N TYR A 308 2.56 11.30 -17.42
CA TYR A 308 2.88 11.73 -16.05
C TYR A 308 3.21 13.22 -15.99
N GLN A 309 4.14 13.69 -16.83
CA GLN A 309 4.52 15.09 -16.89
C GLN A 309 3.31 16.01 -17.12
N ARG A 310 2.43 15.69 -18.06
CA ARG A 310 1.22 16.50 -18.31
C ARG A 310 0.27 16.56 -17.13
N ALA A 311 0.24 15.54 -16.28
CA ALA A 311 -0.60 15.50 -15.10
C ALA A 311 -0.05 16.40 -13.96
N PHE A 312 1.26 16.67 -13.93
CA PHE A 312 1.93 17.39 -12.86
C PHE A 312 2.58 18.73 -13.30
N ALA A 313 2.91 18.92 -14.57
CA ALA A 313 3.51 20.15 -15.12
C ALA A 313 2.48 21.23 -15.50
N GLY A 314 1.25 21.10 -15.10
CA GLY A 314 0.14 22.01 -15.44
C GLY A 314 -0.26 22.95 -14.32
N ARG A 315 0.70 23.63 -13.68
CA ARG A 315 0.39 24.83 -12.85
C ARG A 315 1.55 25.78 -12.85
#